data_2922c27d4c942d18a0d2be6f7fb80610
#
_entry.id   2922c27d4c942d18a0d2be6f7fb80610
#
_cell.length_a   1.000
_cell.length_b   1.000
_cell.length_c   1.000
_cell.angle_alpha   90.00
_cell.angle_beta   90.00
_cell.angle_gamma   90.00
#
_symmetry.space_group_name_H-M   'P 1'
#
loop_
_entity.id
_entity.type
_entity.pdbx_description
1 polymer ?
#
loop_
_entity_poly.entity_id
_entity_poly.type
_entity_poly.pdbx_seq_one_letter_code
_entity_poly.pdbx_strand_id
1 'polypeptide(L)'
;NNEVYASLGLTREECQIIIADTISKAGIVWQTDYNEDESDKDSGSMDNHNDYNPDSEIDVIYDQASFAYTLTPSAILGRLINWGWIRSDFDEKLNTYVIAFPQYSQMYAELFKKLLVDDDSRERESILAVYSALFTYFSDPEKNNDILKNALYTSKNLGQLLSNMQDGMRAYFDELSRMKDFIGIQKVLIKEINNSDSRRYAILTTTDSFYRYKEAVKELISKILNQNDDRRAELEGILSQTTPGTFERKRYEYSVEYCDKASELVYKVEHEFDLIERKYNKLIEQKTIFAKRALARIHYILQEGADDEDNI
;
A
#
# COMPACT_ATOMS: atom_id res chain seq x y z
N ASN A 1 9.99 -6.67 -20.42
CA ASN A 1 9.26 -6.86 -21.69
C ASN A 1 7.82 -6.29 -21.67
N ASN A 2 7.28 -5.93 -20.51
CA ASN A 2 5.91 -5.39 -20.41
C ASN A 2 5.79 -3.89 -20.71
N GLU A 3 6.88 -3.13 -20.71
CA GLU A 3 6.83 -1.68 -20.88
C GLU A 3 6.58 -1.25 -22.34
N VAL A 4 6.97 -2.05 -23.32
CA VAL A 4 6.76 -1.71 -24.74
C VAL A 4 5.31 -1.90 -25.18
N TYR A 5 4.58 -2.83 -24.55
CA TYR A 5 3.17 -3.12 -24.87
C TYR A 5 2.18 -2.17 -24.18
N ALA A 6 2.60 -1.48 -23.11
CA ALA A 6 1.74 -0.57 -22.36
C ALA A 6 1.24 0.64 -23.18
N SER A 7 1.94 1.00 -24.25
CA SER A 7 1.59 2.17 -25.09
C SER A 7 0.73 1.84 -26.31
N LEU A 8 0.67 0.57 -26.73
CA LEU A 8 -0.03 0.14 -27.95
C LEU A 8 -1.30 -0.70 -27.70
N GLY A 9 -1.51 -1.14 -26.44
CA GLY A 9 -2.52 -2.14 -26.12
C GLY A 9 -2.11 -3.57 -26.53
N LEU A 10 -2.88 -4.57 -26.09
CA LEU A 10 -2.68 -5.97 -26.42
C LEU A 10 -3.79 -6.44 -27.37
N THR A 11 -3.50 -7.36 -28.27
CA THR A 11 -4.54 -8.01 -29.06
C THR A 11 -5.39 -8.92 -28.17
N ARG A 12 -6.58 -9.30 -28.66
CA ARG A 12 -7.49 -10.19 -27.94
C ARG A 12 -6.84 -11.54 -27.65
N GLU A 13 -6.10 -12.08 -28.61
CA GLU A 13 -5.40 -13.35 -28.51
C GLU A 13 -4.27 -13.30 -27.46
N GLU A 14 -3.48 -12.22 -27.46
CA GLU A 14 -2.44 -12.03 -26.46
C GLU A 14 -3.01 -11.93 -25.05
N CYS A 15 -4.12 -11.23 -24.87
CA CYS A 15 -4.82 -11.16 -23.58
C CYS A 15 -5.30 -12.55 -23.12
N GLN A 16 -5.88 -13.35 -24.01
CA GLN A 16 -6.34 -14.70 -23.68
C GLN A 16 -5.18 -15.62 -23.26
N ILE A 17 -4.04 -15.54 -23.95
CA ILE A 17 -2.83 -16.29 -23.60
C ILE A 17 -2.33 -15.89 -22.20
N ILE A 18 -2.28 -14.60 -21.89
CA ILE A 18 -1.85 -14.09 -20.59
C ILE A 18 -2.81 -14.55 -19.47
N ILE A 19 -4.12 -14.50 -19.72
CA ILE A 19 -5.13 -14.98 -18.77
C ILE A 19 -4.96 -16.48 -18.53
N ALA A 20 -4.80 -17.30 -19.60
CA ALA A 20 -4.60 -18.74 -19.49
C ALA A 20 -3.33 -19.10 -18.68
N ASP A 21 -2.22 -18.43 -18.98
CA ASP A 21 -0.94 -18.63 -18.26
C ASP A 21 -1.06 -18.22 -16.78
N THR A 22 -1.77 -17.11 -16.49
CA THR A 22 -2.00 -16.63 -15.12
C THR A 22 -2.85 -17.59 -14.31
N ILE A 23 -3.94 -18.12 -14.90
CA ILE A 23 -4.82 -19.12 -14.25
C ILE A 23 -4.03 -20.39 -13.96
N SER A 24 -3.25 -20.87 -14.94
CA SER A 24 -2.43 -22.07 -14.77
C SER A 24 -1.40 -21.93 -13.66
N LYS A 25 -0.72 -20.79 -13.58
CA LYS A 25 0.28 -20.51 -12.53
C LYS A 25 -0.32 -20.31 -11.14
N ALA A 26 -1.48 -19.69 -11.07
CA ALA A 26 -2.13 -19.37 -9.80
C ALA A 26 -2.97 -20.52 -9.23
N GLY A 27 -3.26 -21.58 -10.03
CA GLY A 27 -4.15 -22.68 -9.63
C GLY A 27 -5.58 -22.21 -9.30
N ILE A 28 -6.00 -21.08 -9.87
CA ILE A 28 -7.30 -20.48 -9.57
C ILE A 28 -8.36 -21.18 -10.42
N VAL A 29 -9.36 -21.76 -9.74
CA VAL A 29 -10.58 -22.26 -10.39
C VAL A 29 -11.68 -21.22 -10.13
N TRP A 30 -12.14 -20.54 -11.16
CA TRP A 30 -13.28 -19.64 -11.06
C TRP A 30 -14.56 -20.47 -11.10
N GLN A 31 -15.29 -20.48 -10.00
CA GLN A 31 -16.62 -21.04 -9.91
C GLN A 31 -17.65 -19.95 -10.22
N THR A 32 -18.60 -20.24 -11.09
CA THR A 32 -19.75 -19.36 -11.31
C THR A 32 -20.87 -19.76 -10.36
N ASP A 33 -21.29 -18.86 -9.50
CA ASP A 33 -22.56 -19.00 -8.78
C ASP A 33 -23.71 -18.87 -9.78
N TYR A 34 -24.57 -19.86 -9.83
CA TYR A 34 -25.63 -20.07 -10.82
C TYR A 34 -26.80 -19.06 -10.76
N ASN A 35 -26.77 -18.04 -9.90
CA ASN A 35 -27.94 -17.25 -9.55
C ASN A 35 -28.01 -15.86 -10.22
N GLU A 36 -27.09 -15.47 -11.10
CA GLU A 36 -27.11 -14.12 -11.68
C GLU A 36 -27.74 -14.03 -13.08
N ASP A 37 -28.00 -15.12 -13.79
CA ASP A 37 -28.39 -15.07 -15.21
C ASP A 37 -29.89 -15.30 -15.51
N GLU A 38 -30.78 -15.39 -14.51
CA GLU A 38 -32.22 -15.59 -14.78
C GLU A 38 -33.11 -14.32 -14.78
N SER A 39 -32.56 -13.12 -14.51
CA SER A 39 -33.41 -11.92 -14.37
C SER A 39 -33.60 -11.05 -15.64
N ASP A 40 -32.94 -11.33 -16.75
CA ASP A 40 -33.00 -10.46 -17.95
C ASP A 40 -33.55 -11.14 -19.24
N LYS A 41 -34.48 -12.06 -19.10
CA LYS A 41 -35.26 -12.55 -20.27
C LYS A 41 -36.71 -12.11 -20.17
N ASP A 42 -37.00 -10.82 -20.24
CA ASP A 42 -38.29 -10.35 -20.72
C ASP A 42 -38.27 -8.86 -21.05
N SER A 43 -37.98 -8.50 -22.27
CA SER A 43 -38.64 -7.39 -22.98
C SER A 43 -38.18 -7.36 -24.44
N GLY A 44 -39.06 -7.85 -25.30
CA GLY A 44 -38.88 -7.76 -26.76
C GLY A 44 -38.91 -6.33 -27.24
N SER A 45 -37.99 -6.00 -28.12
CA SER A 45 -38.19 -5.01 -29.18
C SER A 45 -37.24 -5.33 -30.34
N MET A 46 -37.82 -5.56 -31.49
CA MET A 46 -37.14 -5.63 -32.79
C MET A 46 -36.52 -4.27 -33.09
N ASP A 47 -35.21 -4.23 -33.29
CA ASP A 47 -34.59 -3.34 -34.25
C ASP A 47 -33.30 -3.94 -34.80
N ASN A 48 -33.25 -4.03 -36.12
CA ASN A 48 -32.15 -4.51 -36.94
C ASN A 48 -30.99 -3.51 -36.90
N HIS A 49 -29.96 -3.81 -36.15
CA HIS A 49 -28.60 -3.36 -36.48
C HIS A 49 -27.62 -4.52 -36.23
N ASN A 50 -26.81 -4.78 -37.27
CA ASN A 50 -25.68 -5.72 -37.23
C ASN A 50 -24.67 -5.28 -36.16
N ASP A 51 -24.97 -5.50 -34.88
CA ASP A 51 -24.01 -5.47 -33.80
C ASP A 51 -23.56 -6.89 -33.53
N TYR A 52 -22.31 -7.12 -33.84
CA TYR A 52 -21.58 -8.33 -33.46
C TYR A 52 -21.63 -8.46 -31.94
N ASN A 53 -22.52 -9.30 -31.46
CA ASN A 53 -22.68 -9.60 -30.06
C ASN A 53 -21.63 -10.65 -29.64
N PRO A 54 -20.58 -10.28 -28.87
CA PRO A 54 -19.56 -11.22 -28.45
C PRO A 54 -20.02 -12.21 -27.37
N ASP A 55 -21.28 -12.12 -26.92
CA ASP A 55 -21.81 -12.90 -25.78
C ASP A 55 -22.44 -14.25 -26.18
N SER A 56 -22.38 -14.65 -27.46
CA SER A 56 -23.09 -15.85 -27.89
C SER A 56 -22.36 -17.18 -27.71
N GLU A 57 -21.12 -17.18 -27.26
CA GLU A 57 -20.38 -18.42 -26.96
C GLU A 57 -19.70 -18.30 -25.60
N ILE A 58 -20.44 -18.56 -24.51
CA ILE A 58 -19.84 -18.87 -23.22
C ILE A 58 -19.26 -20.28 -23.34
N ASP A 59 -18.01 -20.39 -23.79
CA ASP A 59 -17.27 -21.63 -23.77
C ASP A 59 -16.93 -21.99 -22.31
N VAL A 60 -17.87 -22.70 -21.66
CA VAL A 60 -17.69 -23.25 -20.32
C VAL A 60 -17.21 -24.68 -20.45
N ILE A 61 -16.00 -24.97 -20.01
CA ILE A 61 -15.50 -26.35 -19.92
C ILE A 61 -16.08 -26.99 -18.68
N TYR A 62 -16.90 -28.01 -18.89
CA TYR A 62 -17.49 -28.82 -17.82
C TYR A 62 -16.50 -29.89 -17.35
N ASP A 63 -16.04 -29.80 -16.11
CA ASP A 63 -15.25 -30.86 -15.45
C ASP A 63 -16.20 -31.80 -14.69
N GLN A 64 -16.42 -32.99 -15.24
CA GLN A 64 -17.29 -33.99 -14.64
C GLN A 64 -16.83 -34.51 -13.27
N ALA A 65 -15.57 -34.31 -12.90
CA ALA A 65 -15.02 -34.79 -11.65
C ALA A 65 -15.27 -33.86 -10.44
N SER A 66 -15.44 -32.56 -10.68
CA SER A 66 -15.56 -31.57 -9.61
C SER A 66 -16.90 -30.87 -9.52
N PHE A 67 -17.84 -31.07 -10.45
CA PHE A 67 -19.07 -30.28 -10.58
C PHE A 67 -18.81 -28.75 -10.67
N ALA A 68 -17.61 -28.36 -11.05
CA ALA A 68 -17.22 -26.95 -11.17
C ALA A 68 -17.15 -26.54 -12.63
N TYR A 69 -17.72 -25.38 -12.95
CA TYR A 69 -17.57 -24.78 -14.27
C TYR A 69 -16.34 -23.88 -14.28
N THR A 70 -15.39 -24.20 -15.15
CA THR A 70 -14.20 -23.38 -15.35
C THR A 70 -14.45 -22.40 -16.47
N LEU A 71 -14.35 -21.10 -16.20
CA LEU A 71 -14.48 -20.09 -17.25
C LEU A 71 -13.27 -20.15 -18.19
N THR A 72 -13.56 -20.12 -19.49
CA THR A 72 -12.50 -20.00 -20.50
C THR A 72 -11.83 -18.62 -20.44
N PRO A 73 -10.55 -18.49 -20.85
CA PRO A 73 -9.88 -17.19 -20.92
C PRO A 73 -10.65 -16.15 -21.75
N SER A 74 -11.38 -16.59 -22.79
CA SER A 74 -12.24 -15.73 -23.60
C SER A 74 -13.43 -15.19 -22.80
N ALA A 75 -14.10 -16.04 -22.02
CA ALA A 75 -15.23 -15.65 -21.19
C ALA A 75 -14.78 -14.68 -20.08
N ILE A 76 -13.62 -14.92 -19.46
CA ILE A 76 -13.04 -14.01 -18.46
C ILE A 76 -12.73 -12.65 -19.09
N LEU A 77 -12.14 -12.63 -20.29
CA LEU A 77 -11.84 -11.40 -21.01
C LEU A 77 -13.12 -10.62 -21.33
N GLY A 78 -14.19 -11.30 -21.80
CA GLY A 78 -15.49 -10.69 -22.03
C GLY A 78 -16.07 -10.06 -20.76
N ARG A 79 -16.06 -10.76 -19.64
CA ARG A 79 -16.52 -10.22 -18.34
C ARG A 79 -15.72 -8.99 -17.88
N LEU A 80 -14.39 -9.01 -18.04
CA LEU A 80 -13.55 -7.85 -17.70
C LEU A 80 -13.90 -6.62 -18.57
N ILE A 81 -14.25 -6.82 -19.85
CA ILE A 81 -14.73 -5.74 -20.74
C ILE A 81 -16.10 -5.25 -20.26
N ASN A 82 -17.06 -6.15 -20.00
CA ASN A 82 -18.41 -5.80 -19.57
C ASN A 82 -18.43 -5.08 -18.22
N TRP A 83 -17.55 -5.45 -17.29
CA TRP A 83 -17.38 -4.76 -16.01
C TRP A 83 -16.62 -3.42 -16.13
N GLY A 84 -16.10 -3.09 -17.31
CA GLY A 84 -15.34 -1.86 -17.55
C GLY A 84 -13.92 -1.86 -17.01
N TRP A 85 -13.40 -3.02 -16.56
CA TRP A 85 -12.00 -3.13 -16.10
C TRP A 85 -10.99 -2.95 -17.21
N ILE A 86 -11.35 -3.35 -18.42
CA ILE A 86 -10.56 -3.18 -19.64
C ILE A 86 -11.47 -2.66 -20.74
N ARG A 87 -10.88 -2.05 -21.74
CA ARG A 87 -11.61 -1.46 -22.86
C ARG A 87 -11.05 -1.99 -24.18
N SER A 88 -11.94 -2.31 -25.11
CA SER A 88 -11.56 -2.70 -26.47
C SER A 88 -11.70 -1.49 -27.37
N ASP A 89 -10.60 -0.98 -27.91
CA ASP A 89 -10.55 0.16 -28.81
C ASP A 89 -10.01 -0.30 -30.17
N PHE A 90 -10.54 0.26 -31.26
CA PHE A 90 -10.03 -0.04 -32.59
C PHE A 90 -8.78 0.81 -32.89
N ASP A 91 -7.66 0.16 -33.19
CA ASP A 91 -6.44 0.83 -33.62
C ASP A 91 -6.37 0.87 -35.15
N GLU A 92 -6.50 2.07 -35.73
CA GLU A 92 -6.45 2.29 -37.17
C GLU A 92 -5.12 1.91 -37.82
N LYS A 93 -4.00 2.01 -37.06
CA LYS A 93 -2.68 1.69 -37.59
C LYS A 93 -2.43 0.19 -37.68
N LEU A 94 -2.94 -0.56 -36.72
CA LEU A 94 -2.83 -2.01 -36.66
C LEU A 94 -4.03 -2.69 -37.40
N ASN A 95 -5.06 -1.92 -37.75
CA ASN A 95 -6.30 -2.38 -38.32
C ASN A 95 -6.92 -3.56 -37.54
N THR A 96 -6.87 -3.48 -36.22
CA THR A 96 -7.39 -4.51 -35.29
C THR A 96 -7.88 -3.88 -34.00
N TYR A 97 -8.68 -4.65 -33.25
CA TYR A 97 -9.07 -4.26 -31.90
C TYR A 97 -7.95 -4.53 -30.91
N VAL A 98 -7.60 -3.53 -30.12
CA VAL A 98 -6.63 -3.63 -29.05
C VAL A 98 -7.32 -3.47 -27.69
N ILE A 99 -6.87 -4.24 -26.72
CA ILE A 99 -7.35 -4.21 -25.36
C ILE A 99 -6.45 -3.25 -24.57
N ALA A 100 -7.05 -2.22 -24.00
CA ALA A 100 -6.36 -1.22 -23.20
C ALA A 100 -6.86 -1.22 -21.76
N PHE A 101 -5.96 -0.94 -20.82
CA PHE A 101 -6.30 -0.69 -19.43
C PHE A 101 -6.64 0.80 -19.24
N PRO A 102 -7.89 1.17 -18.90
CA PRO A 102 -8.22 2.53 -18.50
C PRO A 102 -7.40 2.99 -17.29
N GLN A 103 -7.15 4.27 -17.17
CA GLN A 103 -6.33 4.85 -16.09
C GLN A 103 -6.83 4.45 -14.69
N TYR A 104 -8.14 4.45 -14.47
CA TYR A 104 -8.72 4.03 -13.19
C TYR A 104 -8.44 2.55 -12.88
N SER A 105 -8.51 1.66 -13.88
CA SER A 105 -8.20 0.24 -13.69
C SER A 105 -6.73 0.02 -13.41
N GLN A 106 -5.84 0.78 -14.04
CA GLN A 106 -4.40 0.76 -13.72
C GLN A 106 -4.15 1.18 -12.26
N MET A 107 -4.81 2.25 -11.80
CA MET A 107 -4.71 2.71 -10.41
C MET A 107 -5.16 1.63 -9.41
N TYR A 108 -6.29 0.96 -9.68
CA TYR A 108 -6.75 -0.15 -8.83
C TYR A 108 -5.82 -1.36 -8.89
N ALA A 109 -5.33 -1.73 -10.07
CA ALA A 109 -4.37 -2.83 -10.22
C ALA A 109 -3.07 -2.55 -9.45
N GLU A 110 -2.56 -1.32 -9.50
CA GLU A 110 -1.42 -0.90 -8.68
C GLU A 110 -1.70 -0.93 -7.18
N LEU A 111 -2.91 -0.51 -6.77
CA LEU A 111 -3.34 -0.61 -5.38
C LEU A 111 -3.37 -2.07 -4.92
N PHE A 112 -4.01 -2.97 -5.69
CA PHE A 112 -4.04 -4.39 -5.36
C PHE A 112 -2.64 -5.02 -5.37
N LYS A 113 -1.79 -4.64 -6.32
CA LYS A 113 -0.39 -5.07 -6.31
C LYS A 113 0.34 -4.64 -5.04
N LYS A 114 0.12 -3.41 -4.58
CA LYS A 114 0.68 -2.92 -3.31
C LYS A 114 0.16 -3.68 -2.09
N LEU A 115 -1.07 -4.18 -2.13
CA LEU A 115 -1.66 -4.98 -1.06
C LEU A 115 -1.17 -6.44 -1.07
N LEU A 116 -0.84 -6.99 -2.24
CA LEU A 116 -0.43 -8.38 -2.42
C LEU A 116 1.09 -8.60 -2.32
N VAL A 117 1.87 -7.59 -2.70
CA VAL A 117 3.34 -7.66 -2.62
C VAL A 117 3.77 -7.20 -1.24
N ASP A 118 4.20 -8.17 -0.45
CA ASP A 118 4.91 -7.96 0.81
C ASP A 118 6.32 -7.45 0.49
N ASP A 119 6.44 -6.14 0.31
CA ASP A 119 7.71 -5.50 0.00
C ASP A 119 8.42 -5.14 1.32
N ASP A 120 9.11 -6.12 1.88
CA ASP A 120 9.92 -5.98 3.11
C ASP A 120 11.00 -4.87 2.98
N SER A 121 11.29 -4.41 1.75
CA SER A 121 12.27 -3.36 1.49
C SER A 121 11.73 -1.95 1.72
N ARG A 122 10.41 -1.73 1.57
CA ARG A 122 9.81 -0.38 1.63
C ARG A 122 9.91 0.28 3.00
N GLU A 123 9.85 -0.50 4.08
CA GLU A 123 9.95 0.07 5.42
C GLU A 123 11.36 0.52 5.76
N ARG A 124 12.39 -0.18 5.28
CA ARG A 124 13.78 0.28 5.37
C ARG A 124 13.96 1.60 4.64
N GLU A 125 13.43 1.65 3.42
CA GLU A 125 13.48 2.83 2.58
C GLU A 125 12.74 4.01 3.22
N SER A 126 11.71 3.78 4.02
CA SER A 126 10.88 4.86 4.58
C SER A 126 11.63 5.74 5.57
N ILE A 127 12.34 5.19 6.54
CA ILE A 127 13.09 5.99 7.55
C ILE A 127 14.31 6.64 6.91
N LEU A 128 15.08 5.85 6.16
CA LEU A 128 16.24 6.34 5.42
C LEU A 128 15.84 7.35 4.35
N ALA A 129 14.69 7.16 3.69
CA ALA A 129 14.18 8.09 2.68
C ALA A 129 13.82 9.46 3.28
N VAL A 130 13.24 9.49 4.48
CA VAL A 130 12.98 10.77 5.19
C VAL A 130 14.29 11.47 5.52
N TYR A 131 15.24 10.74 6.10
CA TYR A 131 16.56 11.30 6.38
C TYR A 131 17.24 11.83 5.12
N SER A 132 17.25 11.04 4.05
CA SER A 132 17.87 11.42 2.78
C SER A 132 17.19 12.63 2.15
N ALA A 133 15.86 12.72 2.20
CA ALA A 133 15.13 13.87 1.69
C ALA A 133 15.44 15.15 2.49
N LEU A 134 15.46 15.07 3.83
CA LEU A 134 15.85 16.20 4.68
C LEU A 134 17.31 16.62 4.43
N PHE A 135 18.23 15.65 4.28
CA PHE A 135 19.62 15.93 3.97
C PHE A 135 19.79 16.56 2.59
N THR A 136 19.06 16.08 1.60
CA THR A 136 19.04 16.66 0.24
C THR A 136 18.54 18.10 0.29
N TYR A 137 17.45 18.38 1.00
CA TYR A 137 16.95 19.76 1.17
C TYR A 137 17.98 20.64 1.91
N PHE A 138 18.58 20.12 2.97
CA PHE A 138 19.60 20.87 3.74
C PHE A 138 20.79 21.26 2.85
N SER A 139 21.21 20.37 1.96
CA SER A 139 22.37 20.58 1.06
C SER A 139 22.03 21.31 -0.24
N ASP A 140 20.72 21.44 -0.57
CA ASP A 140 20.25 22.08 -1.80
C ASP A 140 20.36 23.61 -1.69
N PRO A 141 21.15 24.27 -2.57
CA PRO A 141 21.23 25.74 -2.59
C PRO A 141 19.90 26.41 -2.94
N GLU A 142 19.08 25.76 -3.78
CA GLU A 142 17.80 26.30 -4.25
C GLU A 142 16.65 26.10 -3.26
N LYS A 143 16.82 25.17 -2.32
CA LYS A 143 15.82 24.86 -1.27
C LYS A 143 14.44 24.51 -1.81
N ASN A 144 14.40 23.45 -2.64
CA ASN A 144 13.15 23.00 -3.25
C ASN A 144 12.19 22.38 -2.21
N ASN A 145 11.04 23.04 -1.96
CA ASN A 145 10.04 22.60 -1.00
C ASN A 145 9.35 21.28 -1.36
N ASP A 146 9.40 20.81 -2.61
CA ASP A 146 8.84 19.52 -3.00
C ASP A 146 9.58 18.34 -2.36
N ILE A 147 10.87 18.52 -2.07
CA ILE A 147 11.68 17.55 -1.31
C ILE A 147 11.10 17.38 0.11
N LEU A 148 10.74 18.50 0.78
CA LEU A 148 10.12 18.46 2.10
C LEU A 148 8.70 17.86 2.08
N LYS A 149 7.93 18.12 1.02
CA LYS A 149 6.60 17.49 0.85
C LYS A 149 6.74 15.97 0.72
N ASN A 150 7.75 15.49 0.00
CA ASN A 150 8.04 14.06 -0.11
C ASN A 150 8.46 13.47 1.24
N ALA A 151 9.33 14.14 1.99
CA ALA A 151 9.70 13.72 3.35
C ALA A 151 8.48 13.60 4.27
N LEU A 152 7.57 14.58 4.23
CA LEU A 152 6.31 14.57 4.99
C LEU A 152 5.40 13.42 4.58
N TYR A 153 5.24 13.18 3.28
CA TYR A 153 4.43 12.09 2.76
C TYR A 153 4.97 10.72 3.22
N THR A 154 6.28 10.53 3.12
CA THR A 154 6.95 9.30 3.57
C THR A 154 6.79 9.08 5.08
N SER A 155 6.94 10.15 5.88
CA SER A 155 6.72 10.08 7.34
C SER A 155 5.29 9.68 7.69
N LYS A 156 4.28 10.24 7.00
CA LYS A 156 2.87 9.86 7.19
C LYS A 156 2.61 8.40 6.85
N ASN A 157 3.18 7.90 5.75
CA ASN A 157 3.04 6.50 5.35
C ASN A 157 3.63 5.56 6.40
N LEU A 158 4.80 5.89 6.96
CA LEU A 158 5.39 5.11 8.05
C LEU A 158 4.52 5.13 9.31
N GLY A 159 3.96 6.29 9.66
CA GLY A 159 3.01 6.42 10.76
C GLY A 159 1.74 5.61 10.56
N GLN A 160 1.24 5.51 9.34
CA GLN A 160 0.07 4.67 9.00
C GLN A 160 0.40 3.18 9.09
N LEU A 161 1.57 2.77 8.59
CA LEU A 161 2.05 1.40 8.70
C LEU A 161 2.10 0.93 10.15
N LEU A 162 2.69 1.73 11.05
CA LEU A 162 2.73 1.41 12.49
C LEU A 162 1.34 1.31 13.11
N SER A 163 0.37 2.14 12.67
CA SER A 163 -1.02 2.02 13.11
C SER A 163 -1.65 0.71 12.67
N ASN A 164 -1.43 0.30 11.42
CA ASN A 164 -1.93 -0.97 10.90
C ASN A 164 -1.36 -2.17 11.67
N MET A 165 -0.06 -2.14 12.00
CA MET A 165 0.56 -3.17 12.84
C MET A 165 -0.04 -3.22 14.25
N GLN A 166 -0.36 -2.07 14.86
CA GLN A 166 -1.02 -2.01 16.17
C GLN A 166 -2.42 -2.61 16.12
N ASP A 167 -3.17 -2.37 15.05
CA ASP A 167 -4.51 -2.92 14.87
C ASP A 167 -4.45 -4.44 14.60
N GLY A 168 -3.47 -4.90 13.83
CA GLY A 168 -3.17 -6.33 13.67
C GLY A 168 -2.86 -7.02 15.00
N MET A 169 -2.07 -6.38 15.87
CA MET A 169 -1.79 -6.91 17.20
C MET A 169 -3.06 -7.07 18.07
N ARG A 170 -4.03 -6.16 17.96
CA ARG A 170 -5.31 -6.29 18.68
C ARG A 170 -6.05 -7.55 18.25
N ALA A 171 -6.09 -7.86 16.95
CA ALA A 171 -6.71 -9.08 16.45
C ALA A 171 -6.05 -10.35 17.04
N TYR A 172 -4.72 -10.37 17.17
CA TYR A 172 -4.01 -11.47 17.80
C TYR A 172 -4.31 -11.60 19.31
N PHE A 173 -4.49 -10.50 20.03
CA PHE A 173 -4.94 -10.52 21.42
C PHE A 173 -6.31 -11.15 21.56
N ASP A 174 -7.27 -10.79 20.68
CA ASP A 174 -8.61 -11.33 20.68
C ASP A 174 -8.60 -12.82 20.32
N GLU A 175 -7.81 -13.23 19.32
CA GLU A 175 -7.65 -14.63 18.94
C GLU A 175 -7.03 -15.44 20.08
N LEU A 176 -5.95 -14.96 20.69
CA LEU A 176 -5.31 -15.59 21.85
C LEU A 176 -6.29 -15.75 23.03
N SER A 177 -7.16 -14.76 23.26
CA SER A 177 -8.11 -14.80 24.36
C SER A 177 -9.16 -15.89 24.23
N ARG A 178 -9.46 -16.33 23.01
CA ARG A 178 -10.46 -17.37 22.69
C ARG A 178 -9.89 -18.80 22.77
N MET A 179 -8.57 -18.96 22.68
CA MET A 179 -7.93 -20.27 22.70
C MET A 179 -7.91 -20.85 24.13
N LYS A 180 -8.35 -22.10 24.27
CA LYS A 180 -8.42 -22.80 25.55
C LYS A 180 -7.41 -23.93 25.69
N ASP A 181 -6.82 -24.38 24.58
CA ASP A 181 -5.88 -25.49 24.52
C ASP A 181 -4.49 -25.02 24.09
N PHE A 182 -3.47 -25.80 24.42
CA PHE A 182 -2.07 -25.53 24.07
C PHE A 182 -1.85 -25.42 22.55
N ILE A 183 -2.49 -26.29 21.78
CA ILE A 183 -2.36 -26.33 20.30
C ILE A 183 -2.92 -25.05 19.68
N GLY A 184 -4.06 -24.57 20.18
CA GLY A 184 -4.65 -23.30 19.75
C GLY A 184 -3.74 -22.11 20.02
N ILE A 185 -3.15 -22.03 21.21
CA ILE A 185 -2.19 -20.97 21.57
C ILE A 185 -0.95 -21.05 20.68
N GLN A 186 -0.41 -22.25 20.46
CA GLN A 186 0.74 -22.45 19.58
C GLN A 186 0.45 -21.97 18.16
N LYS A 187 -0.73 -22.29 17.61
CA LYS A 187 -1.14 -21.82 16.26
C LYS A 187 -1.19 -20.30 16.17
N VAL A 188 -1.73 -19.62 17.17
CA VAL A 188 -1.80 -18.14 17.20
C VAL A 188 -0.40 -17.53 17.25
N LEU A 189 0.52 -18.10 18.07
CA LEU A 189 1.91 -17.66 18.14
C LEU A 189 2.65 -17.85 16.80
N ILE A 190 2.51 -19.01 16.17
CA ILE A 190 3.13 -19.30 14.87
C ILE A 190 2.57 -18.35 13.79
N LYS A 191 1.26 -18.10 13.80
CA LYS A 191 0.61 -17.18 12.88
C LYS A 191 1.13 -15.75 13.07
N GLU A 192 1.28 -15.29 14.30
CA GLU A 192 1.85 -13.97 14.61
C GLU A 192 3.30 -13.86 14.15
N ILE A 193 4.15 -14.83 14.46
CA ILE A 193 5.58 -14.82 14.09
C ILE A 193 5.77 -14.86 12.55
N ASN A 194 4.94 -15.62 11.86
CA ASN A 194 5.03 -15.78 10.40
C ASN A 194 4.31 -14.66 9.61
N ASN A 195 3.61 -13.76 10.30
CA ASN A 195 2.98 -12.63 9.65
C ASN A 195 4.03 -11.67 9.06
N SER A 196 3.70 -11.05 7.93
CA SER A 196 4.50 -9.99 7.32
C SER A 196 4.78 -8.83 8.28
N ASP A 197 3.79 -8.42 9.06
CA ASP A 197 3.94 -7.34 10.05
C ASP A 197 4.98 -7.67 11.13
N SER A 198 5.12 -8.94 11.52
CA SER A 198 6.15 -9.35 12.48
C SER A 198 7.56 -9.31 11.88
N ARG A 199 7.69 -9.66 10.61
CA ARG A 199 8.96 -9.49 9.88
C ARG A 199 9.34 -8.01 9.76
N ARG A 200 8.39 -7.16 9.38
CA ARG A 200 8.55 -5.71 9.32
C ARG A 200 8.93 -5.11 10.65
N TYR A 201 8.25 -5.53 11.72
CA TYR A 201 8.60 -5.13 13.08
C TYR A 201 10.03 -5.53 13.45
N ALA A 202 10.47 -6.73 13.12
CA ALA A 202 11.84 -7.18 13.37
C ALA A 202 12.86 -6.29 12.66
N ILE A 203 12.60 -5.88 11.40
CA ILE A 203 13.44 -4.94 10.66
C ILE A 203 13.51 -3.58 11.36
N LEU A 204 12.36 -3.03 11.73
CA LEU A 204 12.29 -1.73 12.44
C LEU A 204 12.97 -1.72 13.80
N THR A 205 13.10 -2.90 14.45
CA THR A 205 13.73 -3.02 15.77
C THR A 205 15.21 -3.36 15.72
N THR A 206 15.73 -3.91 14.62
CA THR A 206 17.10 -4.42 14.53
C THR A 206 18.02 -3.55 13.70
N THR A 207 17.98 -3.69 12.39
CA THR A 207 19.01 -3.16 11.47
C THR A 207 18.80 -1.71 11.09
N ASP A 208 17.55 -1.31 10.89
CA ASP A 208 17.13 0.04 10.51
C ASP A 208 16.22 0.63 11.56
N SER A 209 16.58 0.41 12.84
CA SER A 209 15.73 0.80 13.93
C SER A 209 15.48 2.30 13.89
N PHE A 210 14.22 2.66 14.11
CA PHE A 210 13.80 4.04 14.29
C PHE A 210 14.74 4.82 15.22
N TYR A 211 15.20 4.18 16.28
CA TYR A 211 16.14 4.78 17.23
C TYR A 211 17.53 5.09 16.67
N ARG A 212 17.96 4.37 15.64
CA ARG A 212 19.26 4.65 14.99
C ARG A 212 19.25 5.97 14.24
N TYR A 213 18.13 6.29 13.59
CA TYR A 213 18.01 7.49 12.75
C TYR A 213 17.32 8.66 13.46
N LYS A 214 16.60 8.42 14.54
CA LYS A 214 15.82 9.42 15.26
C LYS A 214 16.61 10.67 15.60
N GLU A 215 17.75 10.49 16.26
CA GLU A 215 18.57 11.63 16.70
C GLU A 215 19.17 12.38 15.50
N ALA A 216 19.62 11.66 14.48
CA ALA A 216 20.15 12.27 13.27
C ALA A 216 19.09 13.06 12.51
N VAL A 217 17.83 12.57 12.44
CA VAL A 217 16.71 13.28 11.85
C VAL A 217 16.37 14.54 12.65
N LYS A 218 16.28 14.46 13.97
CA LYS A 218 15.97 15.60 14.85
C LYS A 218 17.07 16.68 14.78
N GLU A 219 18.34 16.27 14.77
CA GLU A 219 19.44 17.19 14.57
C GLU A 219 19.37 17.89 13.23
N LEU A 220 19.06 17.15 12.16
CA LEU A 220 18.95 17.71 10.82
C LEU A 220 17.76 18.67 10.68
N ILE A 221 16.62 18.33 11.29
CA ILE A 221 15.46 19.23 11.39
C ILE A 221 15.85 20.57 12.04
N SER A 222 16.54 20.50 13.18
CA SER A 222 17.00 21.73 13.88
C SER A 222 17.96 22.55 13.03
N LYS A 223 18.86 21.89 12.30
CA LYS A 223 19.78 22.59 11.38
C LYS A 223 19.04 23.26 10.21
N ILE A 224 18.03 22.59 9.65
CA ILE A 224 17.22 23.14 8.55
C ILE A 224 16.43 24.35 9.05
N LEU A 225 15.80 24.26 10.22
CA LEU A 225 15.02 25.38 10.79
C LEU A 225 15.92 26.60 11.03
N ASN A 226 17.08 26.42 11.65
CA ASN A 226 18.05 27.50 11.85
C ASN A 226 18.47 28.13 10.51
N GLN A 227 18.79 27.31 9.50
CA GLN A 227 19.16 27.80 8.18
C GLN A 227 18.02 28.56 7.48
N ASN A 228 16.77 28.11 7.66
CA ASN A 228 15.60 28.79 7.11
C ASN A 228 15.34 30.14 7.84
N ASP A 229 15.53 30.19 9.16
CA ASP A 229 15.39 31.44 9.94
C ASP A 229 16.45 32.47 9.53
N ASP A 230 17.73 32.07 9.35
CA ASP A 230 18.79 32.93 8.85
C ASP A 230 18.45 33.47 7.46
N ARG A 231 18.03 32.60 6.56
CA ARG A 231 17.63 32.98 5.19
C ARG A 231 16.44 33.92 5.17
N ARG A 232 15.45 33.68 6.03
CA ARG A 232 14.28 34.56 6.20
C ARG A 232 14.69 35.95 6.66
N ALA A 233 15.57 36.02 7.66
CA ALA A 233 16.06 37.31 8.18
C ALA A 233 16.83 38.11 7.11
N GLU A 234 17.65 37.44 6.28
CA GLU A 234 18.32 38.08 5.14
C GLU A 234 17.32 38.64 4.13
N LEU A 235 16.30 37.86 3.75
CA LEU A 235 15.26 38.23 2.79
C LEU A 235 14.43 39.45 3.34
N GLU A 236 14.08 39.44 4.61
CA GLU A 236 13.36 40.54 5.27
C GLU A 236 14.24 41.83 5.33
N GLY A 237 15.54 41.64 5.56
CA GLY A 237 16.51 42.74 5.50
C GLY A 237 16.54 43.43 4.12
N ILE A 238 16.58 42.63 3.05
CA ILE A 238 16.53 43.12 1.65
C ILE A 238 15.17 43.76 1.36
N LEU A 239 14.08 43.12 1.81
CA LEU A 239 12.71 43.60 1.61
C LEU A 239 12.49 44.98 2.22
N SER A 240 13.07 45.24 3.41
CA SER A 240 12.99 46.52 4.10
C SER A 240 13.63 47.69 3.33
N GLN A 241 14.63 47.38 2.48
CA GLN A 241 15.36 48.34 1.66
C GLN A 241 14.75 48.52 0.25
N THR A 242 13.82 47.63 -0.14
CA THR A 242 13.26 47.65 -1.50
C THR A 242 12.02 48.52 -1.59
N THR A 243 11.92 49.32 -2.68
CA THR A 243 10.80 50.29 -2.87
C THR A 243 9.45 49.57 -2.98
N PRO A 244 8.42 50.03 -2.26
CA PRO A 244 7.07 49.50 -2.33
C PRO A 244 6.49 49.50 -3.77
N GLY A 245 5.79 48.44 -4.16
CA GLY A 245 5.09 48.33 -5.45
C GLY A 245 5.96 47.91 -6.64
N THR A 246 7.24 47.71 -6.46
CA THR A 246 8.14 47.22 -7.52
C THR A 246 7.99 45.70 -7.76
N PHE A 247 8.33 45.24 -8.97
CA PHE A 247 8.38 43.79 -9.29
C PHE A 247 9.40 43.05 -8.40
N GLU A 248 10.50 43.70 -8.12
CA GLU A 248 11.58 43.19 -7.28
C GLU A 248 11.07 42.93 -5.84
N ARG A 249 10.32 43.86 -5.25
CA ARG A 249 9.71 43.68 -3.94
C ARG A 249 8.77 42.46 -3.91
N LYS A 250 7.92 42.30 -4.89
CA LYS A 250 7.00 41.15 -4.98
C LYS A 250 7.78 39.82 -5.05
N ARG A 251 8.91 39.78 -5.74
CA ARG A 251 9.79 38.60 -5.80
C ARG A 251 10.34 38.26 -4.42
N TYR A 252 10.78 39.22 -3.64
CA TYR A 252 11.28 38.97 -2.29
C TYR A 252 10.15 38.59 -1.32
N GLU A 253 8.98 39.18 -1.42
CA GLU A 253 7.79 38.81 -0.66
C GLU A 253 7.43 37.33 -0.93
N TYR A 254 7.45 36.89 -2.18
CA TYR A 254 7.26 35.49 -2.54
C TYR A 254 8.38 34.56 -1.97
N SER A 255 9.60 35.03 -1.96
CA SER A 255 10.73 34.25 -1.41
C SER A 255 10.64 34.08 0.11
N VAL A 256 10.16 35.09 0.83
CA VAL A 256 9.86 34.99 2.27
C VAL A 256 8.75 33.96 2.52
N GLU A 257 7.62 34.09 1.79
CA GLU A 257 6.50 33.15 1.91
C GLU A 257 6.95 31.69 1.59
N TYR A 258 7.81 31.54 0.60
CA TYR A 258 8.35 30.23 0.23
C TYR A 258 9.22 29.63 1.35
N CYS A 259 10.01 30.46 2.03
CA CYS A 259 10.81 30.08 3.19
C CYS A 259 9.93 29.73 4.40
N ASP A 260 8.88 30.50 4.67
CA ASP A 260 7.91 30.21 5.73
C ASP A 260 7.19 28.86 5.50
N LYS A 261 6.80 28.58 4.26
CA LYS A 261 6.24 27.29 3.87
C LYS A 261 7.21 26.11 4.07
N ALA A 262 8.50 26.34 3.83
CA ALA A 262 9.53 25.33 4.09
C ALA A 262 9.60 24.99 5.58
N SER A 263 9.67 25.99 6.44
CA SER A 263 9.72 25.82 7.90
C SER A 263 8.45 25.13 8.41
N GLU A 264 7.26 25.51 7.90
CA GLU A 264 6.00 24.83 8.22
C GLU A 264 6.03 23.33 7.85
N LEU A 265 6.57 22.97 6.67
CA LEU A 265 6.71 21.57 6.25
C LEU A 265 7.66 20.81 7.17
N VAL A 266 8.78 21.41 7.57
CA VAL A 266 9.75 20.82 8.49
C VAL A 266 9.13 20.56 9.86
N TYR A 267 8.36 21.51 10.42
CA TYR A 267 7.62 21.28 11.66
C TYR A 267 6.59 20.17 11.55
N LYS A 268 5.93 20.04 10.40
CA LYS A 268 5.02 18.92 10.16
C LYS A 268 5.76 17.58 10.11
N VAL A 269 6.94 17.53 9.51
CA VAL A 269 7.78 16.31 9.52
C VAL A 269 8.21 15.97 10.95
N GLU A 270 8.63 16.96 11.74
CA GLU A 270 8.98 16.77 13.16
C GLU A 270 7.82 16.18 13.95
N HIS A 271 6.64 16.77 13.79
CA HIS A 271 5.42 16.28 14.46
C HIS A 271 5.09 14.83 14.09
N GLU A 272 5.18 14.47 12.80
CA GLU A 272 4.96 13.09 12.36
C GLU A 272 6.00 12.14 12.96
N PHE A 273 7.26 12.56 13.08
CA PHE A 273 8.31 11.76 13.72
C PHE A 273 8.03 11.52 15.22
N ASP A 274 7.51 12.49 15.93
CA ASP A 274 7.08 12.33 17.32
C ASP A 274 5.87 11.38 17.45
N LEU A 275 4.96 11.42 16.49
CA LEU A 275 3.85 10.45 16.41
C LEU A 275 4.35 9.04 16.12
N ILE A 276 5.29 8.88 15.19
CA ILE A 276 5.94 7.61 14.86
C ILE A 276 6.59 7.02 16.10
N GLU A 277 7.34 7.82 16.88
CA GLU A 277 7.95 7.37 18.12
C GLU A 277 6.94 6.80 19.11
N ARG A 278 5.84 7.53 19.33
CA ARG A 278 4.78 7.07 20.24
C ARG A 278 4.13 5.78 19.79
N LYS A 279 3.83 5.67 18.47
CA LYS A 279 3.25 4.46 17.88
C LYS A 279 4.22 3.27 17.96
N TYR A 280 5.48 3.52 17.69
CA TYR A 280 6.53 2.51 17.78
C TYR A 280 6.68 1.94 19.20
N ASN A 281 6.78 2.82 20.20
CA ASN A 281 6.86 2.42 21.60
C ASN A 281 5.64 1.63 22.06
N LYS A 282 4.43 2.06 21.63
CA LYS A 282 3.19 1.35 21.92
C LYS A 282 3.15 -0.04 21.27
N LEU A 283 3.68 -0.19 20.06
CA LEU A 283 3.77 -1.48 19.38
C LEU A 283 4.72 -2.43 20.11
N ILE A 284 5.88 -1.95 20.58
CA ILE A 284 6.81 -2.72 21.43
C ILE A 284 6.12 -3.20 22.70
N GLU A 285 5.40 -2.30 23.38
CA GLU A 285 4.64 -2.64 24.57
C GLU A 285 3.59 -3.72 24.28
N GLN A 286 2.79 -3.57 23.23
CA GLN A 286 1.78 -4.53 22.82
C GLN A 286 2.40 -5.91 22.56
N LYS A 287 3.48 -6.01 21.79
CA LYS A 287 4.17 -7.28 21.53
C LYS A 287 4.71 -7.92 22.81
N THR A 288 5.27 -7.11 23.70
CA THR A 288 5.75 -7.59 25.00
C THR A 288 4.60 -8.14 25.86
N ILE A 289 3.48 -7.43 25.94
CA ILE A 289 2.30 -7.89 26.69
C ILE A 289 1.72 -9.16 26.05
N PHE A 290 1.67 -9.23 24.71
CA PHE A 290 1.20 -10.43 24.00
C PHE A 290 2.03 -11.65 24.35
N ALA A 291 3.36 -11.56 24.26
CA ALA A 291 4.26 -12.64 24.62
C ALA A 291 4.08 -13.09 26.09
N LYS A 292 4.00 -12.14 27.02
CA LYS A 292 3.77 -12.44 28.44
C LYS A 292 2.44 -13.15 28.69
N ARG A 293 1.35 -12.73 28.02
CA ARG A 293 0.05 -13.36 28.15
C ARG A 293 0.03 -14.77 27.55
N ALA A 294 0.67 -14.97 26.41
CA ALA A 294 0.79 -16.29 25.81
C ALA A 294 1.55 -17.26 26.71
N LEU A 295 2.70 -16.83 27.28
CA LEU A 295 3.47 -17.64 28.22
C LEU A 295 2.69 -17.96 29.51
N ALA A 296 2.00 -16.99 30.09
CA ALA A 296 1.18 -17.20 31.29
C ALA A 296 0.07 -18.24 31.04
N ARG A 297 -0.57 -18.21 29.87
CA ARG A 297 -1.60 -19.18 29.49
C ARG A 297 -1.04 -20.58 29.27
N ILE A 298 0.13 -20.69 28.63
CA ILE A 298 0.82 -21.97 28.46
C ILE A 298 1.14 -22.57 29.83
N HIS A 299 1.70 -21.77 30.75
CA HIS A 299 1.99 -22.23 32.12
C HIS A 299 0.74 -22.73 32.86
N TYR A 300 -0.37 -21.99 32.74
CA TYR A 300 -1.64 -22.38 33.36
C TYR A 300 -2.15 -23.73 32.86
N ILE A 301 -2.15 -23.94 31.53
CA ILE A 301 -2.60 -25.21 30.90
C ILE A 301 -1.69 -26.38 31.30
N LEU A 302 -0.39 -26.17 31.38
CA LEU A 302 0.54 -27.22 31.79
C LEU A 302 0.40 -27.60 33.28
N GLN A 303 0.04 -26.66 34.13
CA GLN A 303 -0.24 -26.94 35.57
C GLN A 303 -1.54 -27.68 35.77
N GLU A 304 -2.65 -27.29 35.07
CA GLU A 304 -3.91 -28.04 35.14
C GLU A 304 -3.74 -29.49 34.65
N GLY A 305 -2.95 -29.71 33.57
CA GLY A 305 -2.67 -31.06 33.07
C GLY A 305 -1.84 -31.92 34.01
N ALA A 306 -0.99 -31.31 34.87
CA ALA A 306 -0.22 -32.05 35.86
C ALA A 306 -1.06 -32.44 37.11
N ASP A 307 -2.02 -31.58 37.50
CA ASP A 307 -2.92 -31.87 38.61
C ASP A 307 -3.94 -32.98 38.30
N ASP A 308 -4.29 -33.19 37.03
CA ASP A 308 -5.17 -34.29 36.58
C ASP A 308 -4.44 -35.66 36.55
N GLU A 309 -3.12 -35.69 36.34
CA GLU A 309 -2.32 -36.95 36.39
C GLU A 309 -2.06 -37.46 37.82
N ASP A 310 -2.03 -36.58 38.80
CA ASP A 310 -1.83 -36.96 40.24
C ASP A 310 -3.13 -37.46 40.93
N ASN A 311 -4.28 -37.41 40.24
CA ASN A 311 -5.59 -37.86 40.76
C ASN A 311 -6.07 -39.21 40.18
N ILE A 312 -5.24 -39.97 39.44
CA ILE A 312 -5.48 -41.33 38.95
C ILE A 312 -4.60 -42.31 39.70
#